data_1123e65eeb00cf33adb50aea3f3320a7
#
_entry.id   1123e65eeb00cf33adb50aea3f3320a7
#
_cell.length_a   1.000
_cell.length_b   1.000
_cell.length_c   1.000
_cell.angle_alpha   90.00
_cell.angle_beta   90.00
_cell.angle_gamma   90.00
#
_symmetry.space_group_name_H-M   'P 1'
#
loop_
_entity.id
_entity.type
_entity.pdbx_description
1 polymer ?
#
loop_
_entity_poly.entity_id
_entity_poly.type
_entity_poly.pdbx_seq_one_letter_code
_entity_poly.pdbx_strand_id
1 'polypeptide(L)'
;MEPGPVVPSSADAPPADLPAAPTRTSAPPSVRDVFARLGLGGRPAPMTTSEGVLIERPTFFFFGIVAGVSLLADVTTKAWAEIMLSRRIFTPEPSIVLVKDHLTLTLAYNEGGAWGLLSDASETIRRPFFFAVSVLAVLFIVSLYSKLVKGQHSLTWGLPFVLGGALGNLSDRVTRNSVVDFIDYR
;
A
#
# COMPACT_ATOMS: atom_id res chain seq x y z
N MET A 1 62.33 65.31 -23.95
CA MET A 1 61.17 64.90 -24.73
C MET A 1 61.07 63.36 -24.52
N GLU A 2 60.37 62.91 -23.47
CA GLU A 2 60.18 61.48 -23.16
C GLU A 2 58.96 60.94 -23.93
N PRO A 3 59.07 59.74 -24.50
CA PRO A 3 57.96 59.16 -25.16
C PRO A 3 57.04 58.56 -24.09
N GLY A 4 55.72 58.85 -24.17
CA GLY A 4 54.70 58.43 -23.29
C GLY A 4 54.44 56.92 -23.40
N PRO A 5 53.72 56.30 -22.40
CA PRO A 5 53.54 54.88 -22.30
C PRO A 5 52.62 54.34 -23.41
N VAL A 6 53.08 53.27 -24.05
CA VAL A 6 52.32 52.49 -25.05
C VAL A 6 51.19 51.70 -24.33
N VAL A 7 49.92 51.97 -24.68
CA VAL A 7 48.75 51.20 -24.23
C VAL A 7 48.67 49.91 -25.04
N PRO A 8 48.67 48.75 -24.43
CA PRO A 8 48.49 47.47 -25.17
C PRO A 8 47.08 47.37 -25.74
N SER A 9 47.03 46.94 -27.01
CA SER A 9 45.81 46.66 -27.77
C SER A 9 45.00 45.53 -27.14
N SER A 10 43.68 45.71 -27.10
CA SER A 10 42.67 44.78 -26.50
C SER A 10 42.39 43.48 -27.31
N ALA A 11 43.39 43.01 -28.11
CA ALA A 11 43.16 41.87 -29.04
C ALA A 11 43.62 40.49 -28.53
N ASP A 12 44.24 40.39 -27.33
CA ASP A 12 44.84 39.16 -26.80
C ASP A 12 44.13 38.61 -25.52
N ALA A 13 42.81 38.77 -25.43
CA ALA A 13 42.10 38.04 -24.40
C ALA A 13 41.76 36.62 -24.92
N PRO A 14 42.12 35.55 -24.20
CA PRO A 14 41.71 34.18 -24.58
C PRO A 14 40.20 34.06 -24.53
N PRO A 15 39.58 33.26 -25.42
CA PRO A 15 38.13 33.08 -25.42
C PRO A 15 37.68 32.49 -24.09
N ALA A 16 36.63 33.10 -23.51
CA ALA A 16 35.99 32.62 -22.28
C ALA A 16 35.60 31.13 -22.45
N ASP A 17 36.05 30.29 -21.53
CA ASP A 17 35.65 28.90 -21.42
C ASP A 17 34.11 28.82 -21.34
N LEU A 18 33.51 28.38 -22.45
CA LEU A 18 32.10 27.96 -22.45
C LEU A 18 31.96 26.75 -21.53
N PRO A 19 31.01 26.76 -20.57
CA PRO A 19 30.79 25.63 -19.74
C PRO A 19 30.38 24.44 -20.63
N ALA A 20 31.11 23.31 -20.50
CA ALA A 20 30.86 22.09 -21.23
C ALA A 20 29.39 21.67 -21.00
N ALA A 21 28.66 21.44 -22.10
CA ALA A 21 27.29 20.95 -22.04
C ALA A 21 27.25 19.66 -21.22
N PRO A 22 26.27 19.49 -20.31
CA PRO A 22 26.18 18.29 -19.52
C PRO A 22 25.93 17.08 -20.45
N THR A 23 26.88 16.18 -20.52
CA THR A 23 26.75 14.88 -21.20
C THR A 23 25.70 14.03 -20.44
N ARG A 24 24.44 14.16 -20.84
CA ARG A 24 23.39 13.24 -20.42
C ARG A 24 23.51 11.94 -21.19
N THR A 25 24.31 11.02 -20.70
CA THR A 25 24.16 9.59 -20.99
C THR A 25 23.65 8.90 -19.73
N SER A 26 22.39 9.14 -19.42
CA SER A 26 21.71 8.29 -18.43
C SER A 26 21.12 7.11 -19.19
N ALA A 27 21.73 5.94 -19.04
CA ALA A 27 21.08 4.68 -19.40
C ALA A 27 19.68 4.64 -18.75
N PRO A 28 18.68 4.02 -19.40
CA PRO A 28 17.37 3.87 -18.81
C PRO A 28 17.49 3.20 -17.43
N PRO A 29 16.72 3.63 -16.43
CA PRO A 29 16.80 3.09 -15.08
C PRO A 29 16.58 1.57 -15.14
N SER A 30 17.44 0.82 -14.49
CA SER A 30 17.30 -0.62 -14.40
C SER A 30 16.03 -0.97 -13.60
N VAL A 31 15.49 -2.16 -13.80
CA VAL A 31 14.35 -2.66 -13.01
C VAL A 31 14.65 -2.57 -11.51
N ARG A 32 15.90 -2.79 -11.09
CA ARG A 32 16.37 -2.60 -9.71
C ARG A 32 16.21 -1.16 -9.22
N ASP A 33 16.50 -0.18 -10.07
CA ASP A 33 16.40 1.25 -9.71
C ASP A 33 14.94 1.68 -9.59
N VAL A 34 14.05 1.11 -10.42
CA VAL A 34 12.61 1.31 -10.32
C VAL A 34 12.07 0.73 -9.00
N PHE A 35 12.45 -0.51 -8.66
CA PHE A 35 12.06 -1.12 -7.39
C PHE A 35 12.65 -0.39 -6.17
N ALA A 36 13.88 0.12 -6.26
CA ALA A 36 14.49 0.93 -5.22
C ALA A 36 13.73 2.26 -5.02
N ARG A 37 13.29 2.92 -6.10
CA ARG A 37 12.49 4.15 -6.06
C ARG A 37 11.08 3.92 -5.49
N LEU A 38 10.49 2.76 -5.75
CA LEU A 38 9.21 2.35 -5.18
C LEU A 38 9.34 1.83 -3.74
N GLY A 39 10.57 1.79 -3.18
CA GLY A 39 10.81 1.24 -1.84
C GLY A 39 10.70 -0.28 -1.75
N LEU A 40 10.59 -0.97 -2.89
CA LEU A 40 10.40 -2.43 -2.98
C LEU A 40 11.71 -3.20 -3.21
N GLY A 41 12.83 -2.49 -3.38
CA GLY A 41 14.10 -3.10 -3.72
C GLY A 41 15.23 -2.66 -2.80
N GLY A 42 15.72 -3.58 -1.98
CA GLY A 42 16.91 -3.43 -1.15
C GLY A 42 16.62 -2.93 0.28
N ARG A 43 17.50 -3.26 1.21
CA ARG A 43 17.50 -2.64 2.54
C ARG A 43 17.72 -1.14 2.34
N PRO A 44 16.77 -0.27 2.74
CA PRO A 44 17.02 1.16 2.68
C PRO A 44 18.27 1.45 3.52
N ALA A 45 19.11 2.37 3.03
CA ALA A 45 20.29 2.81 3.75
C ALA A 45 19.93 3.17 5.20
N PRO A 46 20.77 2.84 6.18
CA PRO A 46 20.50 3.21 7.56
C PRO A 46 20.34 4.72 7.64
N MET A 47 19.16 5.17 8.05
CA MET A 47 18.94 6.58 8.33
C MET A 47 19.51 6.87 9.70
N THR A 48 20.34 7.90 9.78
CA THR A 48 20.83 8.45 11.03
C THR A 48 20.08 9.73 11.36
N THR A 49 19.79 9.96 12.64
CA THR A 49 19.35 11.27 13.13
C THR A 49 20.49 12.28 12.96
N SER A 50 20.21 13.57 13.10
CA SER A 50 21.23 14.62 13.17
C SER A 50 22.29 14.38 14.28
N GLU A 51 21.98 13.52 15.24
CA GLU A 51 22.86 13.10 16.35
C GLU A 51 23.62 11.79 16.06
N GLY A 52 23.52 11.22 14.84
CA GLY A 52 24.23 9.99 14.46
C GLY A 52 23.61 8.69 14.99
N VAL A 53 22.40 8.73 15.60
CA VAL A 53 21.70 7.55 16.09
C VAL A 53 21.10 6.76 14.93
N LEU A 54 21.41 5.46 14.83
CA LEU A 54 20.83 4.57 13.83
C LEU A 54 19.33 4.40 14.03
N ILE A 55 18.55 4.74 13.04
CA ILE A 55 17.09 4.50 13.04
C ILE A 55 16.84 3.05 12.63
N GLU A 56 16.52 2.20 13.61
CA GLU A 56 16.10 0.83 13.34
C GLU A 56 14.65 0.81 12.83
N ARG A 57 14.42 0.00 11.81
CA ARG A 57 13.09 -0.21 11.20
C ARG A 57 12.57 -1.62 11.48
N PRO A 58 11.24 -1.80 11.61
CA PRO A 58 10.66 -3.12 11.69
C PRO A 58 10.97 -3.93 10.41
N THR A 59 11.13 -5.25 10.55
CA THR A 59 11.48 -6.12 9.43
C THR A 59 10.27 -6.44 8.56
N PHE A 60 10.44 -6.44 7.24
CA PHE A 60 9.39 -6.90 6.31
C PHE A 60 9.10 -8.39 6.42
N PHE A 61 10.02 -9.18 6.97
CA PHE A 61 9.79 -10.60 7.26
C PHE A 61 8.68 -10.77 8.31
N PHE A 62 8.78 -10.04 9.43
CA PHE A 62 7.73 -10.01 10.45
C PHE A 62 6.39 -9.55 9.87
N PHE A 63 6.41 -8.46 9.08
CA PHE A 63 5.23 -7.94 8.40
C PHE A 63 4.54 -8.99 7.52
N GLY A 64 5.33 -9.71 6.71
CA GLY A 64 4.81 -10.76 5.83
C GLY A 64 4.21 -11.94 6.59
N ILE A 65 4.85 -12.39 7.68
CA ILE A 65 4.33 -13.48 8.51
C ILE A 65 3.00 -13.09 9.14
N VAL A 66 2.93 -11.93 9.80
CA VAL A 66 1.71 -11.51 10.50
C VAL A 66 0.58 -11.25 9.49
N ALA A 67 0.88 -10.62 8.35
CA ALA A 67 -0.11 -10.42 7.28
C ALA A 67 -0.58 -11.75 6.70
N GLY A 68 0.31 -12.72 6.50
CA GLY A 68 -0.02 -14.06 6.00
C GLY A 68 -0.93 -14.82 6.97
N VAL A 69 -0.64 -14.79 8.27
CA VAL A 69 -1.49 -15.40 9.31
C VAL A 69 -2.86 -14.71 9.36
N SER A 70 -2.89 -13.38 9.28
CA SER A 70 -4.14 -12.63 9.26
C SER A 70 -4.98 -12.92 8.01
N LEU A 71 -4.34 -12.99 6.83
CA LEU A 71 -5.00 -13.40 5.59
C LEU A 71 -5.58 -14.80 5.70
N LEU A 72 -4.80 -15.76 6.22
CA LEU A 72 -5.28 -17.13 6.41
C LEU A 72 -6.48 -17.18 7.36
N ALA A 73 -6.44 -16.43 8.45
CA ALA A 73 -7.56 -16.32 9.38
C ALA A 73 -8.79 -15.70 8.69
N ASP A 74 -8.65 -14.63 7.91
CA ASP A 74 -9.75 -14.01 7.17
C ASP A 74 -10.39 -15.00 6.19
N VAL A 75 -9.59 -15.63 5.34
CA VAL A 75 -10.09 -16.58 4.33
C VAL A 75 -10.75 -17.80 4.98
N THR A 76 -10.15 -18.36 6.04
CA THR A 76 -10.70 -19.55 6.71
C THR A 76 -11.99 -19.24 7.48
N THR A 77 -12.06 -18.09 8.16
CA THR A 77 -13.29 -17.69 8.87
C THR A 77 -14.43 -17.38 7.91
N LYS A 78 -14.16 -16.71 6.78
CA LYS A 78 -15.14 -16.48 5.72
C LYS A 78 -15.65 -17.78 5.09
N ALA A 79 -14.74 -18.69 4.74
CA ALA A 79 -15.12 -20.01 4.21
C ALA A 79 -15.95 -20.81 5.22
N TRP A 80 -15.57 -20.79 6.49
CA TRP A 80 -16.36 -21.42 7.56
C TRP A 80 -17.77 -20.81 7.67
N ALA A 81 -17.85 -19.48 7.71
CA ALA A 81 -19.11 -18.75 7.80
C ALA A 81 -20.01 -19.05 6.59
N GLU A 82 -19.43 -19.07 5.39
CA GLU A 82 -20.13 -19.40 4.14
C GLU A 82 -20.72 -20.83 4.20
N ILE A 83 -19.95 -21.82 4.62
CA ILE A 83 -20.43 -23.22 4.75
C ILE A 83 -21.53 -23.33 5.81
N MET A 84 -21.35 -22.70 6.96
CA MET A 84 -22.28 -22.82 8.08
C MET A 84 -23.58 -22.04 7.87
N LEU A 85 -23.48 -20.83 7.34
CA LEU A 85 -24.64 -19.95 7.17
C LEU A 85 -25.41 -20.23 5.88
N SER A 86 -24.74 -20.67 4.78
CA SER A 86 -25.43 -21.05 3.55
C SER A 86 -26.45 -22.18 3.74
N ARG A 87 -26.16 -23.13 4.64
CA ARG A 87 -27.08 -24.22 4.98
C ARG A 87 -28.34 -23.73 5.69
N ARG A 88 -28.29 -22.52 6.28
CA ARG A 88 -29.40 -21.93 7.03
C ARG A 88 -30.29 -21.01 6.21
N ILE A 89 -29.87 -20.60 5.01
CA ILE A 89 -30.63 -19.67 4.15
C ILE A 89 -32.07 -20.15 3.91
N PHE A 90 -32.28 -21.48 3.87
CA PHE A 90 -33.60 -22.10 3.66
C PHE A 90 -34.31 -22.47 4.97
N THR A 91 -33.78 -22.07 6.14
CA THR A 91 -34.45 -22.28 7.44
C THR A 91 -35.24 -21.03 7.83
N PRO A 92 -36.22 -21.16 8.73
CA PRO A 92 -36.97 -20.03 9.26
C PRO A 92 -36.08 -18.99 9.96
N GLU A 93 -34.89 -19.40 10.45
CA GLU A 93 -33.89 -18.55 11.10
C GLU A 93 -32.56 -18.63 10.32
N PRO A 94 -32.38 -17.84 9.27
CA PRO A 94 -31.19 -17.90 8.43
C PRO A 94 -29.93 -17.38 9.13
N SER A 95 -30.08 -16.63 10.23
CA SER A 95 -29.00 -16.03 11.01
C SER A 95 -28.80 -16.72 12.36
N ILE A 96 -27.63 -16.54 12.96
CA ILE A 96 -27.27 -16.99 14.30
C ILE A 96 -27.11 -15.77 15.19
N VAL A 97 -28.01 -15.60 16.15
CA VAL A 97 -27.93 -14.52 17.14
C VAL A 97 -26.89 -14.88 18.19
N LEU A 98 -25.80 -14.13 18.27
CA LEU A 98 -24.76 -14.27 19.30
C LEU A 98 -25.08 -13.44 20.55
N VAL A 99 -25.47 -12.19 20.33
CA VAL A 99 -25.92 -11.27 21.38
C VAL A 99 -27.23 -10.66 20.91
N LYS A 100 -28.30 -10.91 21.67
CA LYS A 100 -29.64 -10.42 21.34
C LYS A 100 -29.59 -8.89 21.13
N ASP A 101 -30.18 -8.44 20.02
CA ASP A 101 -30.33 -7.04 19.60
C ASP A 101 -28.99 -6.30 19.29
N HIS A 102 -27.84 -7.02 19.33
CA HIS A 102 -26.53 -6.38 19.10
C HIS A 102 -25.66 -7.10 18.07
N LEU A 103 -25.51 -8.42 18.15
CA LEU A 103 -24.55 -9.14 17.31
C LEU A 103 -25.17 -10.39 16.72
N THR A 104 -25.17 -10.46 15.40
CA THR A 104 -25.75 -11.57 14.66
C THR A 104 -24.76 -12.04 13.58
N LEU A 105 -24.67 -13.35 13.38
CA LEU A 105 -23.97 -13.89 12.21
C LEU A 105 -25.01 -14.10 11.11
N THR A 106 -24.81 -13.44 9.99
CA THR A 106 -25.62 -13.56 8.78
C THR A 106 -24.75 -13.53 7.55
N LEU A 107 -25.08 -14.30 6.52
CA LEU A 107 -24.29 -14.32 5.30
C LEU A 107 -24.76 -13.22 4.36
N ALA A 108 -23.84 -12.34 3.99
CA ALA A 108 -24.05 -11.30 3.01
C ALA A 108 -22.90 -11.26 2.01
N TYR A 109 -23.23 -10.99 0.74
CA TYR A 109 -22.25 -10.77 -0.31
C TYR A 109 -22.23 -9.29 -0.66
N ASN A 110 -21.18 -8.60 -0.23
CA ASN A 110 -21.02 -7.17 -0.42
C ASN A 110 -20.34 -6.89 -1.77
N GLU A 111 -21.13 -6.56 -2.77
CA GLU A 111 -20.64 -6.21 -4.10
C GLU A 111 -20.18 -4.73 -4.20
N GLY A 112 -20.48 -3.93 -3.19
CA GLY A 112 -20.17 -2.50 -3.15
C GLY A 112 -19.26 -2.11 -2.01
N GLY A 113 -19.35 -0.84 -1.63
CA GLY A 113 -18.71 -0.28 -0.44
C GLY A 113 -19.64 -0.27 0.76
N ALA A 114 -19.07 0.13 1.92
CA ALA A 114 -19.85 0.41 3.10
C ALA A 114 -20.94 1.46 2.80
N TRP A 115 -22.08 1.34 3.47
CA TRP A 115 -23.25 2.23 3.35
C TRP A 115 -23.86 2.35 1.95
N GLY A 116 -23.76 1.32 1.11
CA GLY A 116 -24.36 1.32 -0.22
C GLY A 116 -23.67 2.24 -1.23
N LEU A 117 -22.41 2.61 -1.00
CA LEU A 117 -21.66 3.41 -1.96
C LEU A 117 -21.65 2.74 -3.34
N LEU A 118 -22.09 3.48 -4.37
CA LEU A 118 -22.27 2.99 -5.74
C LEU A 118 -23.28 1.82 -5.90
N SER A 119 -24.26 1.69 -4.98
CA SER A 119 -25.33 0.67 -5.12
C SER A 119 -26.09 0.80 -6.45
N ASP A 120 -26.31 2.03 -6.93
CA ASP A 120 -27.05 2.34 -8.14
C ASP A 120 -26.18 2.31 -9.41
N ALA A 121 -24.85 2.15 -9.26
CA ALA A 121 -23.94 2.07 -10.39
C ALA A 121 -24.00 0.69 -11.06
N SER A 122 -23.82 0.66 -12.38
CA SER A 122 -23.72 -0.61 -13.10
C SER A 122 -22.54 -1.45 -12.61
N GLU A 123 -22.66 -2.78 -12.68
CA GLU A 123 -21.59 -3.71 -12.29
C GLU A 123 -20.27 -3.44 -13.03
N THR A 124 -20.35 -2.99 -14.29
CA THR A 124 -19.20 -2.64 -15.12
C THR A 124 -18.37 -1.49 -14.54
N ILE A 125 -18.99 -0.61 -13.76
CA ILE A 125 -18.31 0.49 -13.06
C ILE A 125 -17.95 0.08 -11.64
N ARG A 126 -18.88 -0.54 -10.93
CA ARG A 126 -18.75 -0.88 -9.51
C ARG A 126 -17.61 -1.86 -9.25
N ARG A 127 -17.53 -2.96 -10.01
CA ARG A 127 -16.50 -4.00 -9.82
C ARG A 127 -15.07 -3.47 -9.98
N PRO A 128 -14.68 -2.81 -11.11
CA PRO A 128 -13.33 -2.30 -11.25
C PRO A 128 -13.01 -1.18 -10.28
N PHE A 129 -13.99 -0.37 -9.89
CA PHE A 129 -13.79 0.68 -8.88
C PHE A 129 -13.37 0.08 -7.53
N PHE A 130 -14.14 -0.87 -6.98
CA PHE A 130 -13.80 -1.45 -5.68
C PHE A 130 -12.58 -2.37 -5.73
N PHE A 131 -12.29 -2.98 -6.88
CA PHE A 131 -11.02 -3.65 -7.09
C PHE A 131 -9.84 -2.68 -7.00
N ALA A 132 -9.90 -1.56 -7.71
CA ALA A 132 -8.87 -0.53 -7.69
C ALA A 132 -8.67 0.05 -6.27
N VAL A 133 -9.76 0.34 -5.55
CA VAL A 133 -9.70 0.80 -4.15
C VAL A 133 -9.00 -0.23 -3.26
N SER A 134 -9.28 -1.52 -3.44
CA SER A 134 -8.62 -2.59 -2.66
C SER A 134 -7.12 -2.67 -2.95
N VAL A 135 -6.71 -2.56 -4.21
CA VAL A 135 -5.30 -2.52 -4.60
C VAL A 135 -4.60 -1.29 -4.01
N LEU A 136 -5.24 -0.11 -4.11
CA LEU A 136 -4.70 1.12 -3.54
C LEU A 136 -4.55 1.03 -2.01
N ALA A 137 -5.50 0.41 -1.31
CA ALA A 137 -5.41 0.18 0.13
C ALA A 137 -4.21 -0.70 0.49
N VAL A 138 -4.00 -1.80 -0.24
CA VAL A 138 -2.82 -2.67 -0.04
C VAL A 138 -1.52 -1.90 -0.25
N LEU A 139 -1.39 -1.15 -1.36
CA LEU A 139 -0.21 -0.35 -1.66
C LEU A 139 0.04 0.73 -0.59
N PHE A 140 -1.03 1.36 -0.12
CA PHE A 140 -0.96 2.37 0.94
C PHE A 140 -0.46 1.79 2.26
N ILE A 141 -0.98 0.62 2.69
CA ILE A 141 -0.56 -0.06 3.92
C ILE A 141 0.92 -0.45 3.84
N VAL A 142 1.37 -1.02 2.72
CA VAL A 142 2.78 -1.37 2.49
C VAL A 142 3.66 -0.11 2.51
N SER A 143 3.21 0.97 1.88
CA SER A 143 3.90 2.26 1.89
C SER A 143 4.03 2.83 3.30
N LEU A 144 2.96 2.79 4.10
CA LEU A 144 3.00 3.22 5.51
C LEU A 144 3.99 2.40 6.32
N TYR A 145 3.95 1.05 6.19
CA TYR A 145 4.86 0.18 6.91
C TYR A 145 6.33 0.45 6.57
N SER A 146 6.63 0.75 5.31
CA SER A 146 7.98 1.07 4.86
C SER A 146 8.57 2.33 5.52
N LYS A 147 7.72 3.21 6.05
CA LYS A 147 8.11 4.46 6.71
C LYS A 147 8.18 4.34 8.24
N LEU A 148 7.81 3.20 8.81
CA LEU A 148 7.84 3.01 10.27
C LEU A 148 9.27 3.04 10.80
N VAL A 149 9.39 3.52 12.05
CA VAL A 149 10.62 3.53 12.83
C VAL A 149 10.43 2.72 14.11
N LYS A 150 11.53 2.30 14.74
CA LYS A 150 11.50 1.57 16.01
C LYS A 150 10.76 2.40 17.09
N GLY A 151 9.94 1.73 17.89
CA GLY A 151 9.11 2.37 18.92
C GLY A 151 7.66 2.56 18.55
N GLN A 152 7.29 2.47 17.27
CA GLN A 152 5.89 2.54 16.80
C GLN A 152 5.20 1.18 16.88
N HIS A 153 5.16 0.57 18.07
CA HIS A 153 4.69 -0.82 18.27
C HIS A 153 3.27 -1.05 17.79
N SER A 154 2.34 -0.14 18.04
CA SER A 154 0.94 -0.27 17.62
C SER A 154 0.81 -0.37 16.09
N LEU A 155 1.55 0.45 15.34
CA LEU A 155 1.52 0.41 13.88
C LEU A 155 2.29 -0.79 13.33
N THR A 156 3.39 -1.19 13.98
CA THR A 156 4.19 -2.37 13.60
C THR A 156 3.34 -3.65 13.63
N TRP A 157 2.44 -3.77 14.60
CA TRP A 157 1.50 -4.90 14.70
C TRP A 157 0.21 -4.65 13.91
N GLY A 158 -0.36 -3.46 13.99
CA GLY A 158 -1.65 -3.14 13.38
C GLY A 158 -1.64 -3.22 11.85
N LEU A 159 -0.63 -2.63 11.20
CA LEU A 159 -0.60 -2.59 9.74
C LEU A 159 -0.57 -3.96 9.06
N PRO A 160 0.21 -4.97 9.53
CA PRO A 160 0.14 -6.29 8.91
C PRO A 160 -1.19 -7.00 9.16
N PHE A 161 -1.87 -6.81 10.30
CA PHE A 161 -3.22 -7.33 10.50
C PHE A 161 -4.21 -6.73 9.50
N VAL A 162 -4.17 -5.40 9.33
CA VAL A 162 -5.03 -4.70 8.36
C VAL A 162 -4.69 -5.13 6.93
N LEU A 163 -3.40 -5.36 6.62
CA LEU A 163 -3.00 -5.86 5.32
C LEU A 163 -3.60 -7.24 5.03
N GLY A 164 -3.58 -8.16 6.02
CA GLY A 164 -4.17 -9.49 5.87
C GLY A 164 -5.65 -9.42 5.50
N GLY A 165 -6.44 -8.63 6.21
CA GLY A 165 -7.85 -8.39 5.88
C GLY A 165 -8.07 -7.70 4.53
N ALA A 166 -7.22 -6.72 4.17
CA ALA A 166 -7.29 -6.06 2.87
C ALA A 166 -7.00 -7.03 1.71
N LEU A 167 -6.02 -7.93 1.89
CA LEU A 167 -5.71 -8.99 0.93
C LEU A 167 -6.83 -10.03 0.84
N GLY A 168 -7.48 -10.38 1.97
CA GLY A 168 -8.66 -11.24 1.99
C GLY A 168 -9.81 -10.65 1.19
N ASN A 169 -10.13 -9.38 1.43
CA ASN A 169 -11.16 -8.66 0.68
C ASN A 169 -10.80 -8.50 -0.82
N LEU A 170 -9.53 -8.33 -1.15
CA LEU A 170 -9.06 -8.30 -2.53
C LEU A 170 -9.23 -9.68 -3.19
N SER A 171 -8.86 -10.75 -2.48
CA SER A 171 -9.05 -12.15 -2.92
C SER A 171 -10.51 -12.44 -3.23
N ASP A 172 -11.43 -12.06 -2.34
CA ASP A 172 -12.87 -12.22 -2.54
C ASP A 172 -13.35 -11.51 -3.81
N ARG A 173 -12.89 -10.27 -4.04
CA ARG A 173 -13.25 -9.51 -5.26
C ARG A 173 -12.71 -10.13 -6.53
N VAL A 174 -11.52 -10.71 -6.49
CA VAL A 174 -10.93 -11.42 -7.65
C VAL A 174 -11.67 -12.71 -7.97
N THR A 175 -12.06 -13.46 -6.94
CA THR A 175 -12.64 -14.80 -7.11
C THR A 175 -14.16 -14.81 -7.24
N ARG A 176 -14.86 -13.89 -6.55
CA ARG A 176 -16.33 -13.86 -6.38
C ARG A 176 -16.99 -12.56 -6.84
N ASN A 177 -16.18 -11.53 -7.17
CA ASN A 177 -16.63 -10.15 -7.46
C ASN A 177 -17.36 -9.45 -6.29
N SER A 178 -17.36 -10.03 -5.10
CA SER A 178 -18.00 -9.51 -3.89
C SER A 178 -17.17 -9.89 -2.68
N VAL A 179 -17.31 -9.15 -1.57
CA VAL A 179 -16.70 -9.52 -0.29
C VAL A 179 -17.72 -10.32 0.53
N VAL A 180 -17.25 -11.38 1.18
CA VAL A 180 -18.05 -12.16 2.10
C VAL A 180 -18.09 -11.45 3.44
N ASP A 181 -19.27 -10.97 3.84
CA ASP A 181 -19.56 -10.38 5.13
C ASP A 181 -20.46 -11.33 5.93
N PHE A 182 -20.13 -11.55 7.20
CA PHE A 182 -20.91 -12.47 8.04
C PHE A 182 -21.19 -11.94 9.45
N ILE A 183 -20.69 -10.79 9.80
CA ILE A 183 -20.92 -10.13 11.09
C ILE A 183 -21.88 -8.95 10.89
N ASP A 184 -23.06 -9.03 11.51
CA ASP A 184 -24.03 -7.93 11.54
C ASP A 184 -24.10 -7.39 12.98
N TYR A 185 -23.72 -6.13 13.14
CA TYR A 185 -23.77 -5.39 14.41
C TYR A 185 -24.82 -4.29 14.31
N ARG A 186 -25.71 -4.24 15.30
CA ARG A 186 -26.82 -3.26 15.39
C ARG A 186 -26.74 -2.45 16.66
#